data_90c253f2b2dc3a60f4317af18c6b3120
#
_entry.id   90c253f2b2dc3a60f4317af18c6b3120
#
_cell.length_a   1.000
_cell.length_b   1.000
_cell.length_c   1.000
_cell.angle_alpha   90.00
_cell.angle_beta   90.00
_cell.angle_gamma   90.00
#
_symmetry.space_group_name_H-M   'P 1'
#
loop_
_entity.id
_entity.type
_entity.pdbx_description
1 polymer ?
#
loop_
_entity_poly.entity_id
_entity_poly.type
_entity_poly.pdbx_seq_one_letter_code
_entity_poly.pdbx_strand_id
1 'polypeptide(L)'
;MMKRLLIITVLVFGILVAFGQKNVSDKENETAPKTALIEAQKDYQKAVKEKNSPLLIQSLIRQIKYQSLIDIDSIPPMLQNLEEYIETDQNIVEKSILHSLLAELYQMYFDTQRGKINRRTPITGYVPRNMAEWTGNIYREKIFQHALDAVKARPQLTEVNCLTYKE
;
A
#
# COMPACT_ATOMS: atom_id res chain seq x y z
N MET A 1 -18.93 11.82 15.63
CA MET A 1 -17.49 11.47 15.57
C MET A 1 -17.22 10.15 14.84
N MET A 2 -17.91 9.05 15.13
CA MET A 2 -17.75 7.74 14.46
C MET A 2 -17.91 7.75 12.93
N LYS A 3 -18.79 8.59 12.37
CA LYS A 3 -19.05 8.65 10.93
C LYS A 3 -17.84 9.09 10.08
N ARG A 4 -16.94 9.93 10.61
CA ARG A 4 -15.75 10.42 9.86
C ARG A 4 -14.60 9.40 9.86
N LEU A 5 -14.45 8.65 10.95
CA LEU A 5 -13.46 7.55 11.00
C LEU A 5 -13.84 6.43 10.03
N LEU A 6 -15.14 6.12 9.95
CA LEU A 6 -15.68 5.15 9.00
C LEU A 6 -15.44 5.58 7.54
N ILE A 7 -15.44 6.88 7.26
CA ILE A 7 -15.21 7.42 5.91
C ILE A 7 -13.75 7.25 5.47
N ILE A 8 -12.77 7.38 6.37
CA ILE A 8 -11.36 7.16 6.02
C ILE A 8 -11.12 5.67 5.74
N THR A 9 -11.67 4.78 6.55
CA THR A 9 -11.59 3.33 6.33
C THR A 9 -12.32 2.91 5.04
N VAL A 10 -13.47 3.52 4.74
CA VAL A 10 -14.25 3.25 3.52
C VAL A 10 -13.58 3.84 2.27
N LEU A 11 -12.87 4.96 2.38
CA LEU A 11 -12.13 5.55 1.25
C LEU A 11 -10.94 4.68 0.83
N VAL A 12 -10.20 4.15 1.79
CA VAL A 12 -9.10 3.23 1.50
C VAL A 12 -9.66 1.90 1.00
N PHE A 13 -10.76 1.40 1.57
CA PHE A 13 -11.44 0.18 1.13
C PHE A 13 -12.07 0.31 -0.27
N GLY A 14 -12.58 1.50 -0.63
CA GLY A 14 -13.14 1.79 -1.95
C GLY A 14 -12.11 1.76 -3.08
N ILE A 15 -10.85 2.09 -2.80
CA ILE A 15 -9.74 2.02 -3.75
C ILE A 15 -9.43 0.55 -4.10
N LEU A 16 -9.55 -0.37 -3.16
CA LEU A 16 -9.23 -1.79 -3.36
C LEU A 16 -10.37 -2.62 -3.99
N VAL A 17 -11.62 -2.22 -3.83
CA VAL A 17 -12.73 -2.86 -4.57
C VAL A 17 -12.59 -2.64 -6.08
N ALA A 18 -11.97 -1.54 -6.51
CA ALA A 18 -11.62 -1.33 -7.91
C ALA A 18 -10.57 -2.31 -8.44
N PHE A 19 -9.77 -2.96 -7.57
CA PHE A 19 -8.84 -4.02 -7.97
C PHE A 19 -9.51 -5.37 -8.27
N GLY A 20 -10.74 -5.59 -7.80
CA GLY A 20 -11.43 -6.88 -7.92
C GLY A 20 -12.40 -7.03 -9.11
N GLN A 21 -12.76 -5.97 -9.81
CA GLN A 21 -13.67 -6.06 -10.95
C GLN A 21 -12.92 -6.17 -12.28
N LYS A 22 -12.65 -7.41 -12.64
CA LYS A 22 -12.13 -7.80 -13.95
C LYS A 22 -13.28 -7.90 -14.95
N ASN A 23 -13.48 -6.85 -15.75
CA ASN A 23 -14.19 -6.95 -17.04
C ASN A 23 -13.31 -6.30 -18.09
N VAL A 24 -12.65 -7.13 -18.90
CA VAL A 24 -11.66 -6.70 -19.88
C VAL A 24 -11.80 -7.50 -21.17
N SER A 25 -11.79 -6.79 -22.25
CA SER A 25 -11.49 -7.32 -23.59
C SER A 25 -9.98 -7.51 -23.72
N ASP A 26 -9.54 -8.74 -23.94
CA ASP A 26 -8.20 -9.25 -23.61
C ASP A 26 -7.06 -8.97 -24.63
N LYS A 27 -7.14 -8.02 -25.55
CA LYS A 27 -6.12 -7.85 -26.58
C LYS A 27 -5.44 -6.49 -26.74
N GLU A 28 -5.86 -5.46 -26.03
CA GLU A 28 -5.20 -4.13 -26.09
C GLU A 28 -4.25 -3.84 -24.90
N ASN A 29 -4.07 -4.75 -23.95
CA ASN A 29 -3.65 -4.40 -22.59
C ASN A 29 -2.24 -4.81 -22.14
N GLU A 30 -1.36 -5.35 -22.95
CA GLU A 30 0.02 -5.63 -22.46
C GLU A 30 0.93 -4.40 -22.41
N THR A 31 0.67 -3.42 -23.22
CA THR A 31 1.43 -2.15 -23.24
C THR A 31 0.88 -1.10 -22.26
N ALA A 32 -0.40 -1.14 -21.98
CA ALA A 32 -1.07 -0.16 -21.13
C ALA A 32 -0.54 -0.13 -19.67
N PRO A 33 -0.33 -1.27 -18.96
CA PRO A 33 0.21 -1.24 -17.59
C PRO A 33 1.63 -0.70 -17.51
N LYS A 34 2.50 -1.00 -18.48
CA LYS A 34 3.89 -0.52 -18.51
C LYS A 34 3.96 0.99 -18.73
N THR A 35 3.15 1.51 -19.66
CA THR A 35 3.07 2.95 -19.91
C THR A 35 2.52 3.69 -18.69
N ALA A 36 1.45 3.17 -18.09
CA ALA A 36 0.86 3.75 -16.89
C ALA A 36 1.80 3.69 -15.67
N LEU A 37 2.62 2.64 -15.57
CA LEU A 37 3.67 2.57 -14.53
C LEU A 37 4.72 3.67 -14.73
N ILE A 38 5.17 3.91 -15.95
CA ILE A 38 6.14 4.98 -16.26
C ILE A 38 5.56 6.35 -15.89
N GLU A 39 4.29 6.60 -16.18
CA GLU A 39 3.61 7.85 -15.81
C GLU A 39 3.51 8.00 -14.29
N ALA A 40 3.11 6.94 -13.59
CA ALA A 40 3.05 6.94 -12.12
C ALA A 40 4.43 7.18 -11.49
N GLN A 41 5.51 6.65 -12.08
CA GLN A 41 6.89 6.93 -11.64
C GLN A 41 7.29 8.40 -11.84
N LYS A 42 6.90 9.02 -12.95
CA LYS A 42 7.14 10.46 -13.19
C LYS A 42 6.39 11.32 -12.18
N ASP A 43 5.12 10.99 -11.91
CA ASP A 43 4.32 11.70 -10.92
C ASP A 43 4.90 11.56 -9.51
N TYR A 44 5.43 10.40 -9.15
CA TYR A 44 6.13 10.19 -7.90
C TYR A 44 7.36 11.10 -7.78
N GLN A 45 8.22 11.14 -8.81
CA GLN A 45 9.40 12.02 -8.81
C GLN A 45 9.02 13.50 -8.70
N LYS A 46 7.95 13.91 -9.36
CA LYS A 46 7.40 15.26 -9.25
C LYS A 46 6.90 15.54 -7.84
N ALA A 47 6.13 14.62 -7.26
CA ALA A 47 5.58 14.74 -5.91
C ALA A 47 6.67 14.89 -4.85
N VAL A 48 7.75 14.09 -4.93
CA VAL A 48 8.91 14.18 -4.04
C VAL A 48 9.57 15.55 -4.16
N LYS A 49 9.80 16.03 -5.39
CA LYS A 49 10.45 17.34 -5.64
C LYS A 49 9.61 18.51 -5.12
N GLU A 50 8.30 18.43 -5.29
CA GLU A 50 7.33 19.47 -4.91
C GLU A 50 6.85 19.34 -3.46
N LYS A 51 7.25 18.28 -2.74
CA LYS A 51 6.75 17.92 -1.40
C LYS A 51 5.21 17.84 -1.37
N ASN A 52 4.63 17.26 -2.42
CA ASN A 52 3.19 17.12 -2.60
C ASN A 52 2.74 15.75 -2.10
N SER A 53 2.36 15.66 -0.81
CA SER A 53 1.93 14.40 -0.16
C SER A 53 0.74 13.73 -0.86
N PRO A 54 -0.33 14.43 -1.27
CA PRO A 54 -1.42 13.79 -2.02
C PRO A 54 -0.97 13.11 -3.30
N LEU A 55 -0.20 13.82 -4.12
CA LEU A 55 0.32 13.28 -5.38
C LEU A 55 1.29 12.12 -5.14
N LEU A 56 2.10 12.19 -4.07
CA LEU A 56 3.02 11.12 -3.67
C LEU A 56 2.24 9.83 -3.36
N ILE A 57 1.23 9.90 -2.51
CA ILE A 57 0.41 8.76 -2.13
C ILE A 57 -0.31 8.17 -3.34
N GLN A 58 -0.95 9.00 -4.16
CA GLN A 58 -1.64 8.55 -5.38
C GLN A 58 -0.68 7.87 -6.36
N SER A 59 0.50 8.44 -6.55
CA SER A 59 1.50 7.86 -7.46
C SER A 59 2.07 6.53 -6.94
N LEU A 60 2.26 6.37 -5.64
CA LEU A 60 2.65 5.10 -5.02
C LEU A 60 1.59 4.02 -5.23
N ILE A 61 0.32 4.33 -4.98
CA ILE A 61 -0.80 3.40 -5.20
C ILE A 61 -0.81 2.93 -6.66
N ARG A 62 -0.70 3.88 -7.61
CA ARG A 62 -0.67 3.55 -9.04
C ARG A 62 0.55 2.71 -9.44
N GLN A 63 1.73 3.01 -8.90
CA GLN A 63 2.93 2.20 -9.16
C GLN A 63 2.73 0.75 -8.70
N ILE A 64 2.27 0.54 -7.46
CA ILE A 64 2.04 -0.80 -6.92
C ILE A 64 0.97 -1.54 -7.74
N LYS A 65 -0.13 -0.85 -8.08
CA LYS A 65 -1.20 -1.40 -8.93
C LYS A 65 -0.66 -1.90 -10.26
N TYR A 66 0.01 -1.04 -11.01
CA TYR A 66 0.48 -1.41 -12.35
C TYR A 66 1.63 -2.42 -12.28
N GLN A 67 2.51 -2.32 -11.29
CA GLN A 67 3.56 -3.30 -11.09
C GLN A 67 3.01 -4.69 -10.76
N SER A 68 1.96 -4.79 -9.93
CA SER A 68 1.32 -6.07 -9.60
C SER A 68 0.67 -6.75 -10.81
N LEU A 69 0.25 -5.97 -11.81
CA LEU A 69 -0.28 -6.50 -13.08
C LEU A 69 0.83 -7.00 -14.02
N ILE A 70 2.04 -6.46 -13.88
CA ILE A 70 3.20 -6.84 -14.69
C ILE A 70 3.92 -8.04 -14.06
N ASP A 71 4.24 -7.94 -12.77
CA ASP A 71 5.00 -8.94 -12.03
C ASP A 71 4.71 -8.87 -10.53
N ILE A 72 3.98 -9.85 -10.01
CA ILE A 72 3.62 -9.93 -8.60
C ILE A 72 4.83 -10.17 -7.68
N ASP A 73 5.86 -10.83 -8.17
CA ASP A 73 7.05 -11.16 -7.38
C ASP A 73 7.95 -9.92 -7.14
N SER A 74 7.71 -8.82 -7.86
CA SER A 74 8.35 -7.53 -7.62
C SER A 74 7.71 -6.70 -6.49
N ILE A 75 6.54 -7.09 -5.98
CA ILE A 75 5.81 -6.37 -4.94
C ILE A 75 6.53 -6.37 -3.58
N PRO A 76 7.09 -7.51 -3.07
CA PRO A 76 7.78 -7.50 -1.78
C PRO A 76 8.84 -6.41 -1.61
N PRO A 77 9.81 -6.22 -2.51
CA PRO A 77 10.79 -5.14 -2.36
C PRO A 77 10.15 -3.74 -2.41
N MET A 78 9.07 -3.54 -3.18
CA MET A 78 8.36 -2.25 -3.19
C MET A 78 7.72 -1.94 -1.84
N LEU A 79 7.12 -2.92 -1.19
CA LEU A 79 6.51 -2.75 0.13
C LEU A 79 7.58 -2.52 1.22
N GLN A 80 8.74 -3.18 1.13
CA GLN A 80 9.87 -2.93 2.02
C GLN A 80 10.41 -1.51 1.87
N ASN A 81 10.57 -1.02 0.64
CA ASN A 81 11.00 0.36 0.39
C ASN A 81 9.97 1.38 0.93
N LEU A 82 8.69 1.07 0.83
CA LEU A 82 7.63 1.90 1.40
C LEU A 82 7.69 1.92 2.94
N GLU A 83 7.95 0.79 3.58
CA GLU A 83 8.15 0.70 5.03
C GLU A 83 9.33 1.59 5.47
N GLU A 84 10.47 1.50 4.79
CA GLU A 84 11.65 2.33 5.04
C GLU A 84 11.36 3.83 4.83
N TYR A 85 10.60 4.17 3.78
CA TYR A 85 10.18 5.55 3.53
C TYR A 85 9.34 6.09 4.70
N ILE A 86 8.36 5.32 5.17
CA ILE A 86 7.50 5.71 6.30
C ILE A 86 8.33 5.99 7.57
N GLU A 87 9.38 5.22 7.83
CA GLU A 87 10.24 5.44 9.00
C GLU A 87 10.95 6.79 8.95
N THR A 88 11.35 7.25 7.77
CA THR A 88 12.10 8.50 7.58
C THR A 88 11.21 9.72 7.40
N ASP A 89 9.93 9.55 7.07
CA ASP A 89 9.00 10.64 6.84
C ASP A 89 8.72 11.41 8.14
N GLN A 90 8.66 12.74 8.04
CA GLN A 90 8.38 13.65 9.16
C GLN A 90 6.92 14.15 9.16
N ASN A 91 6.17 13.91 8.09
CA ASN A 91 4.77 14.30 8.00
C ASN A 91 3.88 13.27 8.67
N ILE A 92 3.38 13.59 9.86
CA ILE A 92 2.59 12.67 10.69
C ILE A 92 1.28 12.21 10.02
N VAL A 93 0.68 13.08 9.20
CA VAL A 93 -0.55 12.75 8.46
C VAL A 93 -0.22 11.80 7.31
N GLU A 94 0.83 12.09 6.54
CA GLU A 94 1.32 11.25 5.47
C GLU A 94 1.70 9.86 6.00
N LYS A 95 2.49 9.80 7.08
CA LYS A 95 2.83 8.54 7.76
C LYS A 95 1.59 7.71 8.11
N SER A 96 0.59 8.33 8.71
CA SER A 96 -0.63 7.62 9.11
C SER A 96 -1.38 7.04 7.91
N ILE A 97 -1.48 7.79 6.81
CA ILE A 97 -2.12 7.31 5.58
C ILE A 97 -1.29 6.18 4.96
N LEU A 98 0.04 6.33 4.90
CA LEU A 98 0.94 5.32 4.36
C LEU A 98 0.97 4.03 5.21
N HIS A 99 0.88 4.14 6.54
CA HIS A 99 0.72 2.96 7.41
C HIS A 99 -0.59 2.21 7.11
N SER A 100 -1.72 2.94 6.93
CA SER A 100 -2.99 2.32 6.54
C SER A 100 -2.87 1.60 5.19
N LEU A 101 -2.28 2.28 4.21
CA LEU A 101 -2.04 1.71 2.88
C LEU A 101 -1.15 0.46 2.96
N LEU A 102 -0.05 0.51 3.73
CA LEU A 102 0.88 -0.62 3.84
C LEU A 102 0.22 -1.83 4.52
N ALA A 103 -0.62 -1.62 5.54
CA ALA A 103 -1.39 -2.70 6.16
C ALA A 103 -2.28 -3.42 5.13
N GLU A 104 -2.99 -2.67 4.28
CA GLU A 104 -3.84 -3.22 3.22
C GLU A 104 -3.03 -3.93 2.13
N LEU A 105 -1.91 -3.36 1.72
CA LEU A 105 -1.04 -3.97 0.70
C LEU A 105 -0.42 -5.28 1.20
N TYR A 106 -0.01 -5.35 2.48
CA TYR A 106 0.42 -6.60 3.09
C TYR A 106 -0.70 -7.64 3.13
N GLN A 107 -1.92 -7.22 3.50
CA GLN A 107 -3.09 -8.11 3.48
C GLN A 107 -3.37 -8.64 2.08
N MET A 108 -3.40 -7.76 1.08
CA MET A 108 -3.63 -8.12 -0.33
C MET A 108 -2.57 -9.11 -0.83
N TYR A 109 -1.29 -8.84 -0.59
CA TYR A 109 -0.20 -9.73 -1.00
C TYR A 109 -0.28 -11.08 -0.29
N PHE A 110 -0.53 -11.08 1.04
CA PHE A 110 -0.73 -12.29 1.82
C PHE A 110 -1.88 -13.14 1.26
N ASP A 111 -3.03 -12.53 0.96
CA ASP A 111 -4.19 -13.23 0.42
C ASP A 111 -3.92 -13.83 -0.97
N THR A 112 -3.24 -13.06 -1.83
CA THR A 112 -2.86 -13.51 -3.19
C THR A 112 -1.86 -14.67 -3.13
N GLN A 113 -0.92 -14.67 -2.19
CA GLN A 113 0.15 -15.66 -2.05
C GLN A 113 -0.09 -16.67 -0.93
N ARG A 114 -1.29 -16.72 -0.34
CA ARG A 114 -1.65 -17.50 0.86
C ARG A 114 -1.21 -18.96 0.77
N GLY A 115 -1.40 -19.60 -0.38
CA GLY A 115 -1.01 -21.00 -0.60
C GLY A 115 0.50 -21.23 -0.48
N LYS A 116 1.33 -20.30 -0.98
CA LYS A 116 2.79 -20.36 -0.86
C LYS A 116 3.23 -20.01 0.56
N ILE A 117 2.66 -18.96 1.14
CA ILE A 117 3.05 -18.44 2.46
C ILE A 117 2.73 -19.44 3.59
N ASN A 118 1.57 -20.09 3.54
CA ASN A 118 1.18 -21.05 4.58
C ASN A 118 1.98 -22.35 4.58
N ARG A 119 2.77 -22.62 3.55
CA ARG A 119 3.69 -23.76 3.49
C ARG A 119 5.05 -23.49 4.15
N ARG A 120 5.31 -22.21 4.51
CA ARG A 120 6.59 -21.83 5.12
C ARG A 120 6.60 -22.20 6.59
N THR A 121 7.71 -22.78 7.03
CA THR A 121 7.92 -23.16 8.44
C THR A 121 8.49 -21.96 9.21
N PRO A 122 7.86 -21.55 10.32
CA PRO A 122 8.40 -20.47 11.13
C PRO A 122 9.70 -20.92 11.82
N ILE A 123 10.67 -20.00 11.88
CA ILE A 123 11.90 -20.18 12.66
C ILE A 123 11.73 -19.38 13.95
N THR A 124 11.80 -20.05 15.09
CA THR A 124 11.59 -19.42 16.40
C THR A 124 12.65 -18.32 16.63
N GLY A 125 12.18 -17.12 16.99
CA GLY A 125 13.06 -15.99 17.33
C GLY A 125 13.75 -15.33 16.14
N TYR A 126 13.36 -15.66 14.91
CA TYR A 126 13.93 -15.06 13.70
C TYR A 126 12.86 -14.52 12.76
N VAL A 127 13.03 -13.26 12.35
CA VAL A 127 12.23 -12.62 11.30
C VAL A 127 13.12 -12.37 10.09
N PRO A 128 12.86 -13.02 8.95
CA PRO A 128 13.64 -12.79 7.74
C PRO A 128 13.58 -11.33 7.29
N ARG A 129 14.71 -10.79 6.82
CA ARG A 129 14.73 -9.47 6.19
C ARG A 129 13.91 -9.44 4.91
N ASN A 130 14.01 -10.51 4.13
CA ASN A 130 13.28 -10.63 2.88
C ASN A 130 11.81 -10.97 3.16
N MET A 131 10.92 -10.06 2.85
CA MET A 131 9.48 -10.24 2.97
C MET A 131 8.97 -11.49 2.21
N ALA A 132 9.62 -11.85 1.11
CA ALA A 132 9.29 -13.06 0.36
C ALA A 132 9.49 -14.36 1.15
N GLU A 133 10.16 -14.32 2.31
CA GLU A 133 10.36 -15.45 3.21
C GLU A 133 9.45 -15.41 4.45
N TRP A 134 8.68 -14.36 4.64
CA TRP A 134 7.81 -14.22 5.80
C TRP A 134 6.73 -15.29 5.85
N THR A 135 6.47 -15.79 7.06
CA THR A 135 5.36 -16.71 7.34
C THR A 135 4.05 -15.93 7.50
N GLY A 136 2.92 -16.64 7.48
CA GLY A 136 1.61 -16.03 7.69
C GLY A 136 1.47 -15.32 9.04
N ASN A 137 2.21 -15.74 10.07
CA ASN A 137 2.21 -15.08 11.38
C ASN A 137 2.88 -13.71 11.29
N ILE A 138 4.03 -13.62 10.60
CA ILE A 138 4.75 -12.35 10.41
C ILE A 138 3.88 -11.37 9.63
N TYR A 139 3.22 -11.80 8.55
CA TYR A 139 2.29 -10.95 7.81
C TYR A 139 1.18 -10.41 8.70
N ARG A 140 0.52 -11.26 9.50
CA ARG A 140 -0.55 -10.82 10.40
C ARG A 140 -0.08 -9.82 11.45
N GLU A 141 1.09 -10.06 12.03
CA GLU A 141 1.71 -9.14 13.00
C GLU A 141 2.02 -7.78 12.36
N LYS A 142 2.65 -7.77 11.19
CA LYS A 142 2.95 -6.54 10.44
C LYS A 142 1.69 -5.78 10.04
N ILE A 143 0.67 -6.46 9.52
CA ILE A 143 -0.63 -5.85 9.18
C ILE A 143 -1.24 -5.19 10.41
N PHE A 144 -1.28 -5.90 11.54
CA PHE A 144 -1.83 -5.38 12.78
C PHE A 144 -1.04 -4.17 13.31
N GLN A 145 0.29 -4.25 13.29
CA GLN A 145 1.15 -3.15 13.74
C GLN A 145 0.93 -1.89 12.90
N HIS A 146 0.94 -2.00 11.56
CA HIS A 146 0.71 -0.86 10.70
C HIS A 146 -0.72 -0.30 10.83
N ALA A 147 -1.72 -1.14 11.01
CA ALA A 147 -3.08 -0.67 11.29
C ALA A 147 -3.18 0.12 12.61
N LEU A 148 -2.45 -0.28 13.65
CA LEU A 148 -2.35 0.50 14.90
C LEU A 148 -1.60 1.82 14.68
N ASP A 149 -0.49 1.80 13.95
CA ASP A 149 0.32 2.98 13.70
C ASP A 149 -0.44 4.02 12.87
N ALA A 150 -1.29 3.58 11.94
CA ALA A 150 -2.16 4.44 11.15
C ALA A 150 -3.12 5.30 11.98
N VAL A 151 -3.51 4.85 13.17
CA VAL A 151 -4.47 5.57 14.02
C VAL A 151 -3.82 6.33 15.18
N LYS A 152 -2.51 6.24 15.37
CA LYS A 152 -1.79 6.94 16.46
C LYS A 152 -1.92 8.46 16.36
N ALA A 153 -1.92 9.01 15.16
CA ALA A 153 -2.05 10.45 14.90
C ALA A 153 -3.52 10.90 14.79
N ARG A 154 -4.46 10.22 15.43
CA ARG A 154 -5.88 10.48 15.34
C ARG A 154 -6.29 11.96 15.51
N PRO A 155 -5.75 12.72 16.48
CA PRO A 155 -6.10 14.15 16.60
C PRO A 155 -5.81 14.95 15.34
N GLN A 156 -4.61 14.76 14.76
CA GLN A 156 -4.17 15.45 13.56
C GLN A 156 -4.98 15.04 12.31
N LEU A 157 -5.32 13.74 12.22
CA LEU A 157 -6.12 13.21 11.11
C LEU A 157 -7.55 13.77 11.08
N THR A 158 -8.13 14.14 12.23
CA THR A 158 -9.48 14.72 12.27
C THR A 158 -9.55 16.12 11.72
N GLU A 159 -8.42 16.82 11.63
CA GLU A 159 -8.31 18.19 11.08
C GLU A 159 -8.07 18.21 9.56
N VAL A 160 -7.68 17.06 8.99
CA VAL A 160 -7.37 16.96 7.56
C VAL A 160 -8.62 16.81 6.72
N ASN A 161 -8.66 17.57 5.62
CA ASN A 161 -9.68 17.39 4.60
C ASN A 161 -9.34 16.16 3.74
N CYS A 162 -10.08 15.06 3.95
CA CYS A 162 -9.85 13.81 3.22
C CYS A 162 -10.07 13.93 1.71
N LEU A 163 -10.79 14.95 1.22
CA LEU A 163 -10.93 15.20 -0.22
C LEU A 163 -9.59 15.55 -0.90
N THR A 164 -8.62 16.04 -0.14
CA THR A 164 -7.27 16.34 -0.63
C THR A 164 -6.54 15.10 -1.14
N TYR A 165 -6.87 13.92 -0.60
CA TYR A 165 -6.26 12.63 -0.92
C TYR A 165 -7.14 11.72 -1.80
N LYS A 166 -8.27 12.25 -2.29
CA LYS A 166 -9.19 11.49 -3.15
C LYS A 166 -8.66 11.48 -4.58
N GLU A 167 -8.66 10.29 -5.21
CA GLU A 167 -8.50 10.12 -6.66
C GLU A 167 -9.72 10.62 -7.42
#